data_7c34e90354686525d2b4925f4c9a070c
#
_entry.id   7c34e90354686525d2b4925f4c9a070c
#
_cell.length_a   1.000
_cell.length_b   1.000
_cell.length_c   1.000
_cell.angle_alpha   90.00
_cell.angle_beta   90.00
_cell.angle_gamma   90.00
#
_symmetry.space_group_name_H-M   'P 1'
#
loop_
_entity.id
_entity.type
_entity.pdbx_description
1 polymer ?
#
loop_
_entity_poly.entity_id
_entity_poly.type
_entity_poly.pdbx_seq_one_letter_code
_entity_poly.pdbx_strand_id
1 'polypeptide(L)'
;SDDATVGECVVGDAPEHEWASDPKTRAIVAALIGDVAWDARVGSLSGGQRRRVDLARLLVGDWDILALDEPTNHLDMRTIRWLAAHLNTRWPQGTGALLVVTHDRWFLDEVCLSMWEVHDGIVDPFEGGYSAYIQQRLERDRQARAIEDRRQNLLRKELAWLARGPQARACKPKFRTKAAHE
;
A
#
# COMPACT_ATOMS: atom_id res chain seq x y z
N SER A 1 3.69 -8.65 -27.27
CA SER A 1 4.49 -9.52 -28.13
C SER A 1 5.95 -9.03 -28.12
N ASP A 2 6.94 -9.92 -28.03
CA ASP A 2 8.36 -9.54 -28.00
C ASP A 2 8.82 -8.93 -29.34
N ASP A 3 8.04 -9.12 -30.40
CA ASP A 3 8.29 -8.56 -31.75
C ASP A 3 7.76 -7.14 -31.94
N ALA A 4 6.86 -6.67 -31.04
CA ALA A 4 6.32 -5.31 -31.10
C ALA A 4 7.42 -4.28 -30.81
N THR A 5 7.31 -3.10 -31.41
CA THR A 5 8.14 -1.95 -31.06
C THR A 5 7.70 -1.32 -29.74
N VAL A 6 8.57 -0.51 -29.13
CA VAL A 6 8.23 0.25 -27.92
C VAL A 6 7.02 1.16 -28.18
N GLY A 7 7.00 1.84 -29.32
CA GLY A 7 5.89 2.70 -29.70
C GLY A 7 4.56 1.95 -29.80
N GLU A 8 4.52 0.86 -30.54
CA GLU A 8 3.33 -0.02 -30.63
C GLU A 8 2.87 -0.53 -29.27
N CYS A 9 3.81 -0.83 -28.36
CA CYS A 9 3.47 -1.30 -27.02
C CYS A 9 2.83 -0.21 -26.15
N VAL A 10 3.28 1.03 -26.25
CA VAL A 10 2.84 2.14 -25.37
C VAL A 10 1.56 2.79 -25.87
N VAL A 11 1.48 3.08 -27.15
CA VAL A 11 0.35 3.85 -27.76
C VAL A 11 -0.49 3.02 -28.74
N GLY A 12 -0.14 1.75 -28.95
CA GLY A 12 -0.82 0.88 -29.92
C GLY A 12 -0.61 1.37 -31.35
N ASP A 13 -1.66 1.28 -32.16
CA ASP A 13 -1.66 1.72 -33.57
C ASP A 13 -1.95 3.23 -33.74
N ALA A 14 -1.93 4.00 -32.63
CA ALA A 14 -2.18 5.45 -32.71
C ALA A 14 -1.11 6.16 -33.54
N PRO A 15 -1.50 6.96 -34.54
CA PRO A 15 -0.53 7.66 -35.38
C PRO A 15 0.25 8.69 -34.58
N GLU A 16 1.49 8.95 -35.00
CA GLU A 16 2.44 9.81 -34.27
C GLU A 16 1.86 11.20 -33.97
N HIS A 17 1.14 11.79 -34.89
CA HIS A 17 0.56 13.13 -34.72
C HIS A 17 -0.54 13.18 -33.63
N GLU A 18 -1.17 12.05 -33.32
CA GLU A 18 -2.22 11.95 -32.31
C GLU A 18 -1.61 11.88 -30.89
N TRP A 19 -0.73 10.90 -30.63
CA TRP A 19 -0.10 10.77 -29.30
C TRP A 19 0.95 11.86 -29.01
N ALA A 20 1.68 12.32 -30.04
CA ALA A 20 2.68 13.38 -29.88
C ALA A 20 2.03 14.76 -29.65
N SER A 21 0.78 14.97 -29.99
CA SER A 21 0.03 16.18 -29.67
C SER A 21 -0.46 16.22 -28.22
N ASP A 22 -0.63 15.05 -27.58
CA ASP A 22 -1.07 14.95 -26.18
C ASP A 22 0.07 15.27 -25.20
N PRO A 23 0.00 16.37 -24.43
CA PRO A 23 1.02 16.72 -23.45
C PRO A 23 1.22 15.67 -22.36
N LYS A 24 0.14 14.96 -21.96
CA LYS A 24 0.16 13.94 -20.93
C LYS A 24 0.99 12.72 -21.38
N THR A 25 0.70 12.20 -22.56
CA THR A 25 1.42 11.08 -23.16
C THR A 25 2.89 11.40 -23.37
N ARG A 26 3.21 12.60 -23.90
CA ARG A 26 4.61 13.05 -24.05
C ARG A 26 5.37 13.10 -22.72
N ALA A 27 4.73 13.60 -21.67
CA ALA A 27 5.37 13.68 -20.36
C ALA A 27 5.66 12.27 -19.78
N ILE A 28 4.74 11.32 -19.97
CA ILE A 28 4.92 9.93 -19.56
C ILE A 28 6.09 9.28 -20.30
N VAL A 29 6.11 9.41 -21.63
CA VAL A 29 7.17 8.86 -22.49
C VAL A 29 8.53 9.44 -22.10
N ALA A 30 8.63 10.77 -22.00
CA ALA A 30 9.87 11.44 -21.64
C ALA A 30 10.40 11.06 -20.26
N ALA A 31 9.53 10.87 -19.28
CA ALA A 31 9.92 10.55 -17.92
C ALA A 31 10.33 9.08 -17.74
N LEU A 32 9.66 8.15 -18.39
CA LEU A 32 9.85 6.71 -18.16
C LEU A 32 10.76 6.03 -19.17
N ILE A 33 10.69 6.44 -20.44
CA ILE A 33 11.34 5.75 -21.55
C ILE A 33 12.12 6.67 -22.49
N GLY A 34 12.43 7.89 -22.06
CA GLY A 34 13.17 8.87 -22.89
C GLY A 34 14.59 8.44 -23.31
N ASP A 35 15.14 7.42 -22.65
CA ASP A 35 16.42 6.78 -22.95
C ASP A 35 16.30 5.52 -23.85
N VAL A 36 15.07 5.12 -24.21
CA VAL A 36 14.79 3.92 -25.00
C VAL A 36 14.36 4.33 -26.41
N ALA A 37 14.96 3.71 -27.42
CA ALA A 37 14.59 3.99 -28.80
C ALA A 37 13.14 3.56 -29.07
N TRP A 38 12.36 4.44 -29.69
CA TRP A 38 10.93 4.26 -29.92
C TRP A 38 10.61 3.09 -30.85
N ASP A 39 11.50 2.83 -31.80
CA ASP A 39 11.46 1.73 -32.77
C ASP A 39 12.16 0.45 -32.29
N ALA A 40 12.75 0.46 -31.08
CA ALA A 40 13.36 -0.73 -30.51
C ALA A 40 12.32 -1.84 -30.28
N ARG A 41 12.69 -3.09 -30.53
CA ARG A 41 11.82 -4.23 -30.24
C ARG A 41 11.80 -4.51 -28.75
N VAL A 42 10.62 -4.74 -28.18
CA VAL A 42 10.44 -5.04 -26.76
C VAL A 42 11.28 -6.24 -26.32
N GLY A 43 11.43 -7.25 -27.21
CA GLY A 43 12.26 -8.43 -26.96
C GLY A 43 13.74 -8.15 -26.75
N SER A 44 14.28 -7.02 -27.27
CA SER A 44 15.69 -6.63 -27.11
C SER A 44 15.97 -5.80 -25.86
N LEU A 45 14.94 -5.38 -25.13
CA LEU A 45 15.06 -4.52 -23.94
C LEU A 45 15.58 -5.30 -22.73
N SER A 46 16.32 -4.61 -21.87
CA SER A 46 16.61 -5.12 -20.53
C SER A 46 15.33 -5.25 -19.69
N GLY A 47 15.36 -6.07 -18.64
CA GLY A 47 14.21 -6.26 -17.76
C GLY A 47 13.69 -4.96 -17.15
N GLY A 48 14.59 -4.04 -16.77
CA GLY A 48 14.23 -2.72 -16.24
C GLY A 48 13.60 -1.81 -17.29
N GLN A 49 14.14 -1.80 -18.53
CA GLN A 49 13.53 -1.04 -19.64
C GLN A 49 12.14 -1.58 -19.98
N ARG A 50 11.97 -2.90 -20.05
CA ARG A 50 10.68 -3.54 -20.33
C ARG A 50 9.63 -3.15 -19.28
N ARG A 51 9.98 -3.17 -17.98
CA ARG A 51 9.08 -2.72 -16.90
C ARG A 51 8.71 -1.24 -17.03
N ARG A 52 9.64 -0.37 -17.42
CA ARG A 52 9.35 1.05 -17.66
C ARG A 52 8.42 1.26 -18.85
N VAL A 53 8.57 0.47 -19.91
CA VAL A 53 7.66 0.46 -21.07
C VAL A 53 6.26 0.00 -20.67
N ASP A 54 6.15 -1.08 -19.87
CA ASP A 54 4.85 -1.56 -19.37
C ASP A 54 4.17 -0.54 -18.46
N LEU A 55 4.94 0.13 -17.59
CA LEU A 55 4.42 1.21 -16.75
C LEU A 55 3.95 2.39 -17.60
N ALA A 56 4.72 2.80 -18.62
CA ALA A 56 4.33 3.87 -19.53
C ALA A 56 3.00 3.54 -20.24
N ARG A 57 2.84 2.34 -20.76
CA ARG A 57 1.61 1.84 -21.37
C ARG A 57 0.42 1.94 -20.42
N LEU A 58 0.58 1.52 -19.16
CA LEU A 58 -0.47 1.61 -18.15
C LEU A 58 -0.85 3.06 -17.85
N LEU A 59 0.12 3.97 -17.78
CA LEU A 59 -0.13 5.38 -17.46
C LEU A 59 -0.74 6.17 -18.62
N VAL A 60 -0.45 5.78 -19.86
CA VAL A 60 -1.08 6.38 -21.06
C VAL A 60 -2.56 6.01 -21.15
N GLY A 61 -2.93 4.79 -20.78
CA GLY A 61 -4.32 4.35 -20.81
C GLY A 61 -5.22 5.14 -19.88
N ASP A 62 -6.49 5.21 -20.22
CA ASP A 62 -7.52 5.88 -19.40
C ASP A 62 -8.28 4.83 -18.58
N TRP A 63 -7.88 4.71 -17.30
CA TRP A 63 -8.39 3.72 -16.37
C TRP A 63 -9.03 4.41 -15.17
N ASP A 64 -10.21 3.94 -14.76
CA ASP A 64 -10.86 4.35 -13.51
C ASP A 64 -10.15 3.78 -12.28
N ILE A 65 -9.54 2.61 -12.41
CA ILE A 65 -8.79 1.93 -11.33
C ILE A 65 -7.42 1.52 -11.88
N LEU A 66 -6.37 1.89 -11.17
CA LEU A 66 -5.00 1.54 -11.48
C LEU A 66 -4.39 0.73 -10.33
N ALA A 67 -3.96 -0.48 -10.61
CA ALA A 67 -3.24 -1.33 -9.67
C ALA A 67 -1.76 -1.44 -10.09
N LEU A 68 -0.86 -1.07 -9.20
CA LEU A 68 0.59 -1.08 -9.42
C LEU A 68 1.29 -1.94 -8.38
N ASP A 69 2.09 -2.88 -8.85
CA ASP A 69 2.94 -3.75 -8.02
C ASP A 69 4.40 -3.35 -8.21
N GLU A 70 5.03 -2.87 -7.12
CA GLU A 70 6.41 -2.38 -7.07
C GLU A 70 6.76 -1.40 -8.20
N PRO A 71 5.97 -0.31 -8.39
CA PRO A 71 6.15 0.59 -9.53
C PRO A 71 7.43 1.43 -9.45
N THR A 72 8.05 1.53 -8.29
CA THR A 72 9.30 2.30 -8.07
C THR A 72 10.55 1.49 -8.41
N ASN A 73 10.43 0.18 -8.61
CA ASN A 73 11.57 -0.66 -8.96
C ASN A 73 12.16 -0.27 -10.32
N HIS A 74 13.49 -0.18 -10.38
CA HIS A 74 14.26 0.22 -11.56
C HIS A 74 14.07 1.68 -12.02
N LEU A 75 13.47 2.52 -11.17
CA LEU A 75 13.37 3.96 -11.40
C LEU A 75 14.40 4.72 -10.55
N ASP A 76 14.92 5.81 -11.10
CA ASP A 76 15.71 6.75 -10.33
C ASP A 76 14.80 7.69 -9.48
N MET A 77 15.39 8.37 -8.50
CA MET A 77 14.66 9.26 -7.60
C MET A 77 13.90 10.39 -8.30
N ARG A 78 14.38 10.86 -9.44
CA ARG A 78 13.72 11.90 -10.22
C ARG A 78 12.45 11.35 -10.86
N THR A 79 12.54 10.18 -11.44
CA THR A 79 11.40 9.47 -12.05
C THR A 79 10.38 9.05 -11.01
N ILE A 80 10.81 8.58 -9.81
CA ILE A 80 9.89 8.24 -8.69
C ILE A 80 9.09 9.49 -8.26
N ARG A 81 9.74 10.64 -8.08
CA ARG A 81 9.07 11.89 -7.73
C ARG A 81 8.09 12.34 -8.81
N TRP A 82 8.48 12.23 -10.06
CA TRP A 82 7.61 12.52 -11.19
C TRP A 82 6.38 11.61 -11.19
N LEU A 83 6.58 10.29 -10.97
CA LEU A 83 5.50 9.30 -10.92
C LEU A 83 4.51 9.62 -9.79
N ALA A 84 4.99 9.95 -8.59
CA ALA A 84 4.14 10.36 -7.49
C ALA A 84 3.30 11.60 -7.83
N ALA A 85 3.92 12.64 -8.38
CA ALA A 85 3.19 13.85 -8.81
C ALA A 85 2.16 13.56 -9.92
N HIS A 86 2.50 12.70 -10.88
CA HIS A 86 1.60 12.28 -11.94
C HIS A 86 0.38 11.52 -11.40
N LEU A 87 0.58 10.58 -10.48
CA LEU A 87 -0.52 9.80 -9.88
C LEU A 87 -1.44 10.67 -9.02
N ASN A 88 -0.90 11.61 -8.26
CA ASN A 88 -1.68 12.56 -7.45
C ASN A 88 -2.57 13.50 -8.27
N THR A 89 -2.23 13.73 -9.54
CA THR A 89 -2.99 14.61 -10.45
C THR A 89 -3.74 13.86 -11.54
N ARG A 90 -3.70 12.53 -11.52
CA ARG A 90 -4.23 11.71 -12.62
C ARG A 90 -5.75 11.80 -12.75
N TRP A 91 -6.46 11.81 -11.64
CA TRP A 91 -7.91 11.87 -11.61
C TRP A 91 -8.42 13.16 -10.98
N PRO A 92 -9.58 13.66 -11.40
CA PRO A 92 -10.28 14.69 -10.66
C PRO A 92 -10.59 14.24 -9.23
N GLN A 93 -10.66 15.18 -8.30
CA GLN A 93 -10.92 14.89 -6.90
C GLN A 93 -12.22 14.07 -6.72
N GLY A 94 -12.14 12.99 -5.98
CA GLY A 94 -13.28 12.10 -5.72
C GLY A 94 -13.59 11.10 -6.83
N THR A 95 -12.74 11.00 -7.85
CA THR A 95 -12.88 10.01 -8.94
C THR A 95 -11.62 9.16 -9.03
N GLY A 96 -11.76 7.99 -9.65
CA GLY A 96 -10.67 7.05 -9.84
C GLY A 96 -10.21 6.38 -8.54
N ALA A 97 -9.40 5.33 -8.68
CA ALA A 97 -8.78 4.63 -7.54
C ALA A 97 -7.37 4.16 -7.89
N LEU A 98 -6.46 4.27 -6.92
CA LEU A 98 -5.10 3.77 -7.02
C LEU A 98 -4.86 2.71 -5.94
N LEU A 99 -4.46 1.51 -6.36
CA LEU A 99 -3.96 0.46 -5.49
C LEU A 99 -2.47 0.26 -5.74
N VAL A 100 -1.65 0.43 -4.70
CA VAL A 100 -0.20 0.27 -4.80
C VAL A 100 0.28 -0.77 -3.82
N VAL A 101 1.11 -1.69 -4.29
CA VAL A 101 1.91 -2.60 -3.46
C VAL A 101 3.37 -2.20 -3.63
N THR A 102 4.02 -1.73 -2.57
CA THR A 102 5.44 -1.35 -2.60
C THR A 102 6.04 -1.30 -1.21
N HIS A 103 7.35 -1.38 -1.12
CA HIS A 103 8.13 -1.15 0.10
C HIS A 103 8.81 0.23 0.14
N ASP A 104 8.61 1.07 -0.86
CA ASP A 104 9.11 2.45 -0.88
C ASP A 104 8.25 3.34 0.02
N ARG A 105 8.77 3.60 1.23
CA ARG A 105 8.07 4.34 2.28
C ARG A 105 7.77 5.78 1.89
N TRP A 106 8.70 6.44 1.21
CA TRP A 106 8.50 7.81 0.74
C TRP A 106 7.37 7.87 -0.28
N PHE A 107 7.36 6.93 -1.22
CA PHE A 107 6.32 6.86 -2.24
C PHE A 107 4.93 6.60 -1.63
N LEU A 108 4.83 5.71 -0.64
CA LEU A 108 3.59 5.47 0.10
C LEU A 108 3.08 6.70 0.84
N ASP A 109 3.98 7.47 1.49
CA ASP A 109 3.62 8.72 2.15
C ASP A 109 3.14 9.79 1.17
N GLU A 110 3.68 9.81 -0.05
CA GLU A 110 3.36 10.83 -1.05
C GLU A 110 2.05 10.56 -1.80
N VAL A 111 1.71 9.28 -2.06
CA VAL A 111 0.58 8.95 -2.96
C VAL A 111 -0.61 8.29 -2.26
N CYS A 112 -0.42 7.68 -1.08
CA CYS A 112 -1.47 6.89 -0.45
C CYS A 112 -2.27 7.71 0.56
N LEU A 113 -3.59 7.68 0.42
CA LEU A 113 -4.53 8.27 1.39
C LEU A 113 -4.89 7.29 2.52
N SER A 114 -4.67 6.00 2.31
CA SER A 114 -4.89 4.94 3.29
C SER A 114 -3.93 3.78 3.05
N MET A 115 -3.64 3.05 4.12
CA MET A 115 -2.79 1.85 4.09
C MET A 115 -3.60 0.63 4.51
N TRP A 116 -3.33 -0.50 3.89
CA TRP A 116 -3.90 -1.79 4.28
C TRP A 116 -2.79 -2.73 4.72
N GLU A 117 -2.82 -3.13 5.99
CA GLU A 117 -1.95 -4.18 6.50
C GLU A 117 -2.63 -5.53 6.31
N VAL A 118 -1.98 -6.43 5.57
CA VAL A 118 -2.50 -7.77 5.31
C VAL A 118 -1.70 -8.77 6.13
N HIS A 119 -2.36 -9.44 7.10
CA HIS A 119 -1.74 -10.46 7.94
C HIS A 119 -2.77 -11.50 8.36
N ASP A 120 -2.37 -12.76 8.51
CA ASP A 120 -3.19 -13.87 9.00
C ASP A 120 -4.58 -14.00 8.33
N GLY A 121 -4.70 -13.60 7.05
CA GLY A 121 -5.96 -13.59 6.32
C GLY A 121 -6.90 -12.43 6.67
N ILE A 122 -6.42 -11.45 7.42
CA ILE A 122 -7.14 -10.23 7.82
C ILE A 122 -6.54 -9.04 7.09
N VAL A 123 -7.38 -8.04 6.81
CA VAL A 123 -6.98 -6.76 6.25
C VAL A 123 -7.34 -5.66 7.25
N ASP A 124 -6.32 -5.05 7.85
CA ASP A 124 -6.48 -3.91 8.75
C ASP A 124 -6.26 -2.60 8.01
N PRO A 125 -7.28 -1.72 7.90
CA PRO A 125 -7.14 -0.41 7.29
C PRO A 125 -6.56 0.61 8.27
N PHE A 126 -5.72 1.50 7.75
CA PHE A 126 -5.14 2.64 8.44
C PHE A 126 -5.30 3.89 7.58
N GLU A 127 -5.58 5.03 8.18
CA GLU A 127 -5.67 6.31 7.48
C GLU A 127 -4.29 6.94 7.30
N GLY A 128 -4.07 7.56 6.14
CA GLY A 128 -2.82 8.21 5.78
C GLY A 128 -1.78 7.29 5.14
N GLY A 129 -0.59 7.83 4.90
CA GLY A 129 0.56 7.12 4.34
C GLY A 129 1.32 6.28 5.36
N TYR A 130 2.54 5.86 5.00
CA TYR A 130 3.37 4.96 5.82
C TYR A 130 3.71 5.53 7.20
N SER A 131 4.03 6.82 7.29
CA SER A 131 4.35 7.48 8.56
C SER A 131 3.18 7.48 9.54
N ALA A 132 1.97 7.76 9.04
CA ALA A 132 0.75 7.71 9.85
C ALA A 132 0.42 6.27 10.28
N TYR A 133 0.57 5.30 9.38
CA TYR A 133 0.41 3.87 9.66
C TYR A 133 1.29 3.42 10.83
N ILE A 134 2.59 3.75 10.81
CA ILE A 134 3.51 3.36 11.88
C ILE A 134 3.08 3.92 13.24
N GLN A 135 2.64 5.18 13.29
CA GLN A 135 2.15 5.79 14.52
C GLN A 135 0.89 5.10 15.06
N GLN A 136 -0.10 4.86 14.19
CA GLN A 136 -1.34 4.19 14.55
C GLN A 136 -1.10 2.74 15.01
N ARG A 137 -0.20 2.01 14.35
CA ARG A 137 0.19 0.66 14.72
C ARG A 137 0.82 0.61 16.11
N LEU A 138 1.79 1.51 16.38
CA LEU A 138 2.43 1.60 17.70
C LEU A 138 1.41 1.92 18.81
N GLU A 139 0.45 2.77 18.53
CA GLU A 139 -0.60 3.10 19.49
C GLU A 139 -1.56 1.92 19.74
N ARG A 140 -1.98 1.19 18.69
CA ARG A 140 -2.76 -0.05 18.83
C ARG A 140 -2.02 -1.08 19.68
N ASP A 141 -0.72 -1.28 19.44
CA ASP A 141 0.10 -2.22 20.20
C ASP A 141 0.20 -1.82 21.69
N ARG A 142 0.35 -0.53 21.97
CA ARG A 142 0.36 -0.01 23.35
C ARG A 142 -0.97 -0.25 24.05
N GLN A 143 -2.08 0.03 23.39
CA GLN A 143 -3.42 -0.18 23.93
C GLN A 143 -3.70 -1.66 24.16
N ALA A 144 -3.34 -2.55 23.22
CA ALA A 144 -3.48 -4.00 23.37
C ALA A 144 -2.70 -4.53 24.56
N ARG A 145 -1.43 -4.10 24.74
CA ARG A 145 -0.61 -4.45 25.91
C ARG A 145 -1.24 -3.96 27.22
N ALA A 146 -1.70 -2.71 27.26
CA ALA A 146 -2.33 -2.17 28.45
C ALA A 146 -3.63 -2.92 28.85
N ILE A 147 -4.41 -3.35 27.86
CA ILE A 147 -5.60 -4.18 28.10
C ILE A 147 -5.20 -5.54 28.64
N GLU A 148 -4.21 -6.20 28.04
CA GLU A 148 -3.74 -7.52 28.49
C GLU A 148 -3.13 -7.45 29.91
N ASP A 149 -2.34 -6.43 30.20
CA ASP A 149 -1.79 -6.21 31.56
C ASP A 149 -2.91 -6.02 32.60
N ARG A 150 -3.96 -5.27 32.26
CA ARG A 150 -5.14 -5.12 33.15
C ARG A 150 -5.85 -6.45 33.37
N ARG A 151 -6.05 -7.22 32.30
CA ARG A 151 -6.67 -8.55 32.35
C ARG A 151 -5.86 -9.50 33.23
N GLN A 152 -4.54 -9.56 33.03
CA GLN A 152 -3.66 -10.41 33.82
C GLN A 152 -3.62 -9.99 35.31
N ASN A 153 -3.60 -8.68 35.59
CA ASN A 153 -3.65 -8.18 36.95
C ASN A 153 -4.99 -8.51 37.64
N LEU A 154 -6.11 -8.43 36.92
CA LEU A 154 -7.41 -8.84 37.43
C LEU A 154 -7.44 -10.34 37.75
N LEU A 155 -7.01 -11.17 36.79
CA LEU A 155 -6.93 -12.61 36.95
C LEU A 155 -6.06 -13.00 38.18
N ARG A 156 -4.89 -12.36 38.31
CA ARG A 156 -3.99 -12.58 39.46
C ARG A 156 -4.65 -12.23 40.79
N LYS A 157 -5.40 -11.13 40.86
CA LYS A 157 -6.17 -10.74 42.06
C LYS A 157 -7.27 -11.73 42.38
N GLU A 158 -8.01 -12.22 41.39
CA GLU A 158 -9.07 -13.20 41.59
C GLU A 158 -8.50 -14.56 42.03
N LEU A 159 -7.41 -15.00 41.42
CA LEU A 159 -6.72 -16.23 41.85
C LEU A 159 -6.19 -16.14 43.29
N ALA A 160 -5.56 -14.99 43.64
CA ALA A 160 -5.10 -14.75 45.01
C ALA A 160 -6.26 -14.70 46.02
N TRP A 161 -7.42 -14.16 45.60
CA TRP A 161 -8.63 -14.18 46.44
C TRP A 161 -9.17 -15.57 46.62
N LEU A 162 -9.21 -16.42 45.57
CA LEU A 162 -9.61 -17.82 45.63
C LEU A 162 -8.68 -18.66 46.56
N ALA A 163 -7.35 -18.42 46.46
CA ALA A 163 -6.35 -19.16 47.26
C ALA A 163 -6.41 -18.83 48.76
N ARG A 164 -6.86 -17.65 49.18
CA ARG A 164 -6.92 -17.23 50.58
C ARG A 164 -7.99 -17.95 51.43
N GLY A 165 -8.80 -18.81 50.86
CA GLY A 165 -9.89 -19.47 51.61
C GLY A 165 -11.00 -18.49 52.10
N PRO A 166 -12.18 -18.94 52.44
CA PRO A 166 -13.20 -18.09 53.07
C PRO A 166 -12.77 -17.73 54.49
N GLN A 167 -12.83 -16.43 54.83
CA GLN A 167 -12.78 -16.02 56.23
C GLN A 167 -13.95 -16.65 56.97
N ALA A 168 -13.76 -17.04 58.25
CA ALA A 168 -14.62 -17.89 59.06
C ALA A 168 -16.11 -17.52 59.15
N ARG A 169 -16.57 -16.45 58.50
CA ARG A 169 -17.97 -15.98 58.51
C ARG A 169 -18.50 -15.42 57.15
N ALA A 170 -17.79 -15.60 56.01
CA ALA A 170 -18.24 -15.12 54.71
C ALA A 170 -18.14 -16.20 53.64
N CYS A 171 -19.29 -16.60 53.08
CA CYS A 171 -19.35 -17.47 51.89
C CYS A 171 -18.84 -16.70 50.67
N LYS A 172 -17.96 -17.30 49.87
CA LYS A 172 -17.55 -16.73 48.57
C LYS A 172 -18.76 -16.58 47.65
N PRO A 173 -19.04 -15.40 47.08
CA PRO A 173 -20.18 -15.25 46.16
C PRO A 173 -20.01 -16.18 44.94
N LYS A 174 -21.00 -17.03 44.65
CA LYS A 174 -20.97 -18.05 43.57
C LYS A 174 -20.66 -17.45 42.20
N PHE A 175 -21.15 -16.24 41.89
CA PHE A 175 -20.88 -15.56 40.60
C PHE A 175 -19.41 -15.22 40.41
N ARG A 176 -18.70 -14.83 41.50
CA ARG A 176 -17.28 -14.45 41.44
C ARG A 176 -16.36 -15.67 41.31
N THR A 177 -16.77 -16.82 41.81
CA THR A 177 -16.08 -18.08 41.67
C THR A 177 -16.18 -18.59 40.22
N LYS A 178 -17.36 -18.42 39.58
CA LYS A 178 -17.58 -18.82 38.20
C LYS A 178 -16.75 -17.96 37.19
N ALA A 179 -16.72 -16.65 37.40
CA ALA A 179 -15.96 -15.71 36.54
C ALA A 179 -14.43 -15.89 36.60
N ALA A 180 -13.90 -16.53 37.66
CA ALA A 180 -12.46 -16.83 37.77
C ALA A 180 -12.06 -18.19 37.15
N HIS A 181 -13.03 -19.00 36.72
CA HIS A 181 -12.82 -20.29 36.06
C HIS A 181 -13.15 -20.29 34.56
N GLU A 182 -13.74 -19.21 34.02
CA GLU A 182 -13.93 -18.93 32.61
C GLU A 182 -12.75 -18.07 32.05
#